data_97673e6ee7fb4528169b8d277424c177
#
_entry.id   97673e6ee7fb4528169b8d277424c177
#
_cell.length_a   1.000
_cell.length_b   1.000
_cell.length_c   1.000
_cell.angle_alpha   90.00
_cell.angle_beta   90.00
_cell.angle_gamma   90.00
#
_symmetry.space_group_name_H-M   'P 1'
#
loop_
_entity.id
_entity.type
_entity.pdbx_description
1 polymer ?
#
loop_
_entity_poly.entity_id
_entity_poly.type
_entity_poly.pdbx_seq_one_letter_code
_entity_poly.pdbx_strand_id
1 'polypeptide(L)'
;MNNLQLQEAKPFKPLSKKLLLPAVAVCAVCLAVGGFDLYEDYVQYRMETDPSFAAHHDRAVSILNDRGYQVHDSDIELHWARPVLEFEAYKGSLEYKIVMTYPDLNIIEERVDL
;
A
#
# COMPACT_ATOMS: atom_id res chain seq x y z
N MET A 1 21.03 37.92 3.73
CA MET A 1 20.34 37.76 3.94
C MET A 1 19.90 37.65 3.94
N ASN A 2 19.90 37.46 3.68
CA ASN A 2 19.09 37.26 3.83
C ASN A 2 18.67 36.96 3.68
N ASN A 3 18.64 36.62 3.41
CA ASN A 3 17.89 36.34 3.39
C ASN A 3 17.75 35.82 2.98
N LEU A 4 17.82 35.31 2.73
CA LEU A 4 17.26 34.83 2.59
C LEU A 4 17.12 34.34 2.62
N GLN A 5 17.31 34.22 2.56
CA GLN A 5 16.75 33.92 2.87
C GLN A 5 16.27 33.44 2.92
N LEU A 6 16.30 33.14 2.76
CA LEU A 6 15.47 32.78 3.01
C LEU A 6 14.96 32.59 2.94
N GLN A 7 14.85 32.40 2.80
CA GLN A 7 14.02 32.54 2.80
C GLN A 7 13.66 32.00 2.66
N GLU A 8 13.73 31.70 2.48
CA GLU A 8 13.20 31.37 2.42
C GLU A 8 12.80 30.58 2.53
N ALA A 9 13.14 30.13 2.51
CA ALA A 9 12.76 29.36 2.75
C ALA A 9 12.10 29.22 3.32
N LYS A 10 11.72 29.49 3.39
CA LYS A 10 10.95 29.37 3.79
C LYS A 10 10.28 28.72 3.48
N PRO A 11 10.50 28.32 3.74
CA PRO A 11 9.85 27.45 3.22
C PRO A 11 8.66 27.06 3.23
N PHE A 12 8.55 26.56 3.93
CA PHE A 12 7.44 26.09 3.91
C PHE A 12 6.59 26.83 4.65
N LYS A 13 6.20 27.78 4.12
CA LYS A 13 5.26 28.48 4.67
C LYS A 13 4.06 27.75 4.70
N PRO A 14 3.31 27.61 5.72
CA PRO A 14 2.01 27.03 5.69
C PRO A 14 1.19 27.75 4.63
N LEU A 15 0.43 26.99 3.88
CA LEU A 15 -0.41 27.57 2.89
C LEU A 15 -1.35 28.56 3.55
N SER A 16 -1.56 29.68 2.89
CA SER A 16 -2.58 30.61 3.35
C SER A 16 -3.93 29.91 3.29
N LYS A 17 -4.89 30.40 4.06
CA LYS A 17 -6.22 29.84 4.04
C LYS A 17 -6.83 29.93 2.64
N LYS A 18 -6.44 30.93 1.87
CA LYS A 18 -6.93 31.08 0.51
C LYS A 18 -6.46 29.96 -0.40
N LEU A 19 -5.25 29.45 -0.19
CA LEU A 19 -4.72 28.36 -0.99
C LEU A 19 -5.14 27.01 -0.43
N LEU A 20 -5.36 26.93 0.86
CA LEU A 20 -5.74 25.69 1.50
C LEU A 20 -7.10 25.20 1.04
N LEU A 21 -8.07 26.10 0.92
CA LEU A 21 -9.42 25.73 0.51
C LEU A 21 -9.46 25.09 -0.88
N PRO A 22 -8.82 25.68 -1.90
CA PRO A 22 -8.77 25.00 -3.21
C PRO A 22 -8.08 23.66 -3.16
N ALA A 23 -7.03 23.52 -2.37
CA ALA A 23 -6.32 22.24 -2.23
C ALA A 23 -7.25 21.18 -1.63
N VAL A 24 -8.00 21.54 -0.61
CA VAL A 24 -8.96 20.62 0.01
C VAL A 24 -10.04 20.23 -1.00
N ALA A 25 -10.53 21.18 -1.78
CA ALA A 25 -11.56 20.91 -2.78
C ALA A 25 -11.03 19.94 -3.86
N VAL A 26 -9.79 20.13 -4.31
CA VAL A 26 -9.20 19.24 -5.29
C VAL A 26 -9.07 17.83 -4.70
N CYS A 27 -8.66 17.71 -3.46
CA CYS A 27 -8.56 16.41 -2.81
C CYS A 27 -9.94 15.74 -2.71
N ALA A 28 -10.98 16.51 -2.39
CA ALA A 28 -12.33 15.97 -2.30
C ALA A 28 -12.80 15.46 -3.65
N VAL A 29 -12.51 16.18 -4.73
CA VAL A 29 -12.88 15.76 -6.08
C VAL A 29 -12.11 14.47 -6.44
N CYS A 30 -10.83 14.41 -6.14
CA CYS A 30 -10.03 13.20 -6.39
C CYS A 30 -10.63 12.00 -5.68
N LEU A 31 -11.04 12.18 -4.42
CA LEU A 31 -11.67 11.11 -3.67
C LEU A 31 -12.99 10.68 -4.30
N ALA A 32 -13.72 11.62 -4.89
CA ALA A 32 -15.02 11.31 -5.49
C ALA A 32 -14.88 10.53 -6.80
N VAL A 33 -13.86 10.82 -7.60
CA VAL A 33 -13.75 10.23 -8.94
C VAL A 33 -12.64 9.21 -9.10
N GLY A 34 -11.63 9.23 -8.25
CA GLY A 34 -10.51 8.30 -8.37
C GLY A 34 -9.82 8.08 -7.06
N GLY A 35 -10.45 8.42 -5.96
CA GLY A 35 -9.82 8.44 -4.67
C GLY A 35 -9.35 7.08 -4.19
N PHE A 36 -10.03 6.02 -4.59
CA PHE A 36 -9.61 4.69 -4.18
C PHE A 36 -8.24 4.33 -4.75
N ASP A 37 -8.02 4.63 -6.03
CA ASP A 37 -6.72 4.34 -6.64
C ASP A 37 -5.62 5.15 -6.00
N LEU A 38 -5.86 6.44 -5.75
CA LEU A 38 -4.86 7.28 -5.11
C LEU A 38 -4.57 6.84 -3.69
N TYR A 39 -5.60 6.45 -2.96
CA TYR A 39 -5.43 5.99 -1.59
C TYR A 39 -4.68 4.66 -1.56
N GLU A 40 -5.00 3.77 -2.47
CA GLU A 40 -4.32 2.48 -2.57
C GLU A 40 -2.85 2.69 -2.89
N ASP A 41 -2.54 3.54 -3.86
CA ASP A 41 -1.16 3.85 -4.22
C ASP A 41 -0.41 4.43 -3.04
N TYR A 42 -1.06 5.30 -2.27
CA TYR A 42 -0.44 5.91 -1.11
C TYR A 42 -0.13 4.87 -0.03
N VAL A 43 -1.10 3.99 0.25
CA VAL A 43 -0.91 2.95 1.25
C VAL A 43 0.19 1.99 0.80
N GLN A 44 0.19 1.60 -0.47
CA GLN A 44 1.21 0.74 -1.01
C GLN A 44 2.59 1.36 -0.87
N TYR A 45 2.71 2.63 -1.22
CA TYR A 45 3.97 3.35 -1.08
C TYR A 45 4.43 3.37 0.37
N ARG A 46 3.51 3.67 1.29
CA ARG A 46 3.85 3.72 2.71
C ARG A 46 4.32 2.37 3.23
N MET A 47 3.68 1.31 2.80
CA MET A 47 4.07 -0.02 3.23
C MET A 47 5.42 -0.42 2.66
N GLU A 48 5.62 -0.19 1.38
CA GLU A 48 6.87 -0.59 0.74
C GLU A 48 8.07 0.17 1.26
N THR A 49 7.86 1.38 1.77
CA THR A 49 8.95 2.16 2.35
C THR A 49 9.13 1.92 3.84
N ASP A 50 8.25 1.13 4.46
CA ASP A 50 8.40 0.78 5.87
C ASP A 50 9.54 -0.24 6.01
N PRO A 51 10.52 0.03 6.88
CA PRO A 51 11.63 -0.91 7.05
C PRO A 51 11.21 -2.32 7.47
N SER A 52 10.05 -2.45 8.12
CA SER A 52 9.60 -3.75 8.57
C SER A 52 8.83 -4.52 7.50
N PHE A 53 8.52 -3.88 6.37
CA PHE A 53 7.71 -4.54 5.34
C PHE A 53 8.42 -5.76 4.76
N ALA A 54 9.70 -5.62 4.46
CA ALA A 54 10.45 -6.73 3.87
C ALA A 54 10.44 -7.95 4.79
N ALA A 55 10.58 -7.74 6.10
CA ALA A 55 10.56 -8.83 7.05
C ALA A 55 9.18 -9.49 7.10
N HIS A 56 8.12 -8.71 7.08
CA HIS A 56 6.76 -9.26 7.06
C HIS A 56 6.49 -10.03 5.76
N HIS A 57 6.94 -9.49 4.65
CA HIS A 57 6.77 -10.15 3.36
C HIS A 57 7.50 -11.48 3.33
N ASP A 58 8.76 -11.51 3.78
CA ASP A 58 9.54 -12.74 3.84
C ASP A 58 8.88 -13.78 4.73
N ARG A 59 8.32 -13.33 5.84
CA ARG A 59 7.63 -14.23 6.73
C ARG A 59 6.36 -14.79 6.10
N ALA A 60 5.64 -13.97 5.37
CA ALA A 60 4.44 -14.42 4.66
C ALA A 60 4.80 -15.48 3.63
N VAL A 61 5.85 -15.24 2.86
CA VAL A 61 6.32 -16.23 1.87
C VAL A 61 6.74 -17.52 2.57
N SER A 62 7.39 -17.43 3.71
CA SER A 62 7.79 -18.60 4.47
C SER A 62 6.58 -19.40 4.94
N ILE A 63 5.55 -18.71 5.42
CA ILE A 63 4.31 -19.38 5.84
C ILE A 63 3.70 -20.15 4.66
N LEU A 64 3.66 -19.51 3.49
CA LEU A 64 3.09 -20.14 2.31
C LEU A 64 3.93 -21.32 1.82
N ASN A 65 5.26 -21.17 1.86
CA ASN A 65 6.16 -22.26 1.50
C ASN A 65 5.96 -23.46 2.41
N ASP A 66 5.77 -23.24 3.71
CA ASP A 66 5.52 -24.31 4.66
C ASP A 66 4.20 -25.03 4.37
N ARG A 67 3.27 -24.37 3.71
CA ARG A 67 2.00 -24.96 3.31
C ARG A 67 2.08 -25.62 1.93
N GLY A 68 3.24 -25.63 1.32
CA GLY A 68 3.44 -26.27 0.03
C GLY A 68 3.28 -25.39 -1.17
N TYR A 69 3.14 -24.07 -0.96
CA TYR A 69 3.01 -23.12 -2.07
C TYR A 69 4.37 -22.65 -2.54
N GLN A 70 4.45 -22.38 -3.84
CA GLN A 70 5.60 -21.75 -4.44
C GLN A 70 5.14 -20.41 -4.96
N VAL A 71 5.46 -19.35 -4.24
CA VAL A 71 5.03 -18.01 -4.55
C VAL A 71 5.79 -17.49 -5.78
N HIS A 72 5.07 -16.93 -6.74
CA HIS A 72 5.71 -16.34 -7.92
C HIS A 72 5.35 -14.87 -8.12
N ASP A 73 4.35 -14.37 -7.40
CA ASP A 73 4.00 -12.96 -7.49
C ASP A 73 3.34 -12.53 -6.19
N SER A 74 3.47 -11.25 -5.88
CA SER A 74 2.84 -10.70 -4.69
C SER A 74 2.49 -9.23 -4.93
N ASP A 75 1.44 -8.79 -4.28
CA ASP A 75 0.95 -7.43 -4.44
C ASP A 75 0.33 -6.98 -3.13
N ILE A 76 0.16 -5.67 -2.99
CA ILE A 76 -0.53 -5.07 -1.87
C ILE A 76 -1.86 -4.57 -2.36
N GLU A 77 -2.92 -5.00 -1.70
CA GLU A 77 -4.29 -4.62 -2.06
C GLU A 77 -4.99 -4.02 -0.85
N LEU A 78 -6.09 -3.37 -1.10
CA LEU A 78 -6.92 -2.85 -0.02
C LEU A 78 -8.24 -3.60 0.02
N HIS A 79 -8.52 -4.19 1.16
CA HIS A 79 -9.82 -4.81 1.41
C HIS A 79 -10.50 -4.01 2.51
N TRP A 80 -11.58 -3.32 2.17
CA TRP A 80 -12.30 -2.49 3.14
C TRP A 80 -11.36 -1.47 3.80
N ALA A 81 -10.55 -0.82 2.96
CA ALA A 81 -9.59 0.20 3.38
C ALA A 81 -8.46 -0.34 4.27
N ARG A 82 -8.30 -1.65 4.37
CA ARG A 82 -7.21 -2.26 5.12
C ARG A 82 -6.25 -2.90 4.14
N PRO A 83 -4.94 -2.70 4.32
CA PRO A 83 -3.98 -3.34 3.44
C PRO A 83 -3.93 -4.84 3.69
N VAL A 84 -3.83 -5.59 2.61
CA VAL A 84 -3.62 -7.03 2.65
C VAL A 84 -2.52 -7.37 1.66
N LEU A 85 -1.90 -8.52 1.84
CA LEU A 85 -0.94 -9.05 0.89
C LEU A 85 -1.64 -10.10 0.05
N GLU A 86 -1.56 -9.94 -1.27
CA GLU A 86 -2.14 -10.88 -2.19
C GLU A 86 -1.00 -11.61 -2.87
N PHE A 87 -1.05 -12.93 -2.86
CA PHE A 87 -0.03 -13.76 -3.44
C PHE A 87 -0.60 -14.64 -4.53
N GLU A 88 0.18 -14.84 -5.58
CA GLU A 88 -0.11 -15.86 -6.58
C GLU A 88 0.97 -16.92 -6.44
N ALA A 89 0.55 -18.16 -6.30
CA ALA A 89 1.47 -19.24 -6.00
C ALA A 89 0.99 -20.54 -6.61
N TYR A 90 1.95 -21.40 -6.93
CA TYR A 90 1.65 -22.74 -7.42
C TYR A 90 1.67 -23.72 -6.27
N LYS A 91 0.76 -24.69 -6.34
CA LYS A 91 0.78 -25.83 -5.45
C LYS A 91 0.42 -27.02 -6.29
N GLY A 92 1.40 -27.89 -6.54
CA GLY A 92 1.23 -28.92 -7.55
C GLY A 92 1.14 -28.29 -8.93
N SER A 93 0.11 -28.65 -9.68
CA SER A 93 -0.09 -28.12 -11.03
C SER A 93 -1.10 -26.99 -11.08
N LEU A 94 -1.59 -26.53 -9.93
CA LEU A 94 -2.61 -25.50 -9.88
C LEU A 94 -2.03 -24.20 -9.37
N GLU A 95 -2.55 -23.11 -9.86
CA GLU A 95 -2.22 -21.77 -9.38
C GLU A 95 -3.30 -21.31 -8.42
N TYR A 96 -2.88 -20.68 -7.33
CA TYR A 96 -3.78 -20.21 -6.29
C TYR A 96 -3.58 -18.73 -6.04
N LYS A 97 -4.65 -18.09 -5.68
CA LYS A 97 -4.60 -16.74 -5.15
C LYS A 97 -4.82 -16.81 -3.64
N ILE A 98 -3.92 -16.24 -2.89
CA ILE A 98 -3.95 -16.29 -1.43
C ILE A 98 -3.89 -14.86 -0.93
N VAL A 99 -4.78 -14.52 0.00
CA VAL A 99 -4.82 -13.18 0.59
C VAL A 99 -4.52 -13.34 2.08
N MET A 100 -3.56 -12.54 2.55
CA MET A 100 -3.16 -12.54 3.95
C MET A 100 -3.33 -11.15 4.53
N THR A 101 -3.79 -11.08 5.76
CA THR A 101 -3.88 -9.80 6.45
C THR A 101 -2.48 -9.26 6.73
N TYR A 102 -2.39 -7.95 6.88
CA TYR A 102 -1.12 -7.30 7.18
C TYR A 102 -1.33 -6.40 8.40
N PRO A 103 -0.46 -6.42 9.39
CA PRO A 103 0.78 -7.20 9.49
C PRO A 103 0.63 -8.58 10.14
N ASP A 104 -0.61 -9.00 10.45
CA ASP A 104 -0.84 -10.21 11.21
C ASP A 104 -0.55 -11.48 10.42
N LEU A 105 -0.63 -11.42 9.09
CA LEU A 105 -0.32 -12.51 8.19
C LEU A 105 -1.24 -13.72 8.37
N ASN A 106 -2.52 -13.46 8.58
CA ASN A 106 -3.53 -14.52 8.63
C ASN A 106 -4.11 -14.70 7.23
N ILE A 107 -4.22 -15.95 6.80
CA ILE A 107 -4.81 -16.25 5.49
C ILE A 107 -6.32 -16.07 5.59
N ILE A 108 -6.87 -15.18 4.78
CA ILE A 108 -8.29 -14.92 4.76
C ILE A 108 -8.95 -15.36 3.45
N GLU A 109 -8.17 -15.67 2.45
CA GLU A 109 -8.69 -16.19 1.20
C GLU A 109 -7.66 -17.11 0.58
N GLU A 110 -8.11 -18.25 0.06
CA GLU A 110 -7.23 -19.22 -0.55
C GLU A 110 -8.07 -19.94 -1.60
N ARG A 111 -7.84 -19.64 -2.86
CA ARG A 111 -8.69 -20.20 -3.92
C ARG A 111 -7.87 -20.47 -5.16
N VAL A 112 -8.34 -21.43 -5.95
CA VAL A 112 -7.73 -21.70 -7.24
C VAL A 112 -7.95 -20.50 -8.15
N ASP A 113 -6.90 -20.08 -8.81
CA ASP A 113 -6.97 -18.97 -9.74
C ASP A 113 -7.15 -19.55 -11.14
N LEU A 114 -8.33 -19.35 -11.68
CA LEU A 114 -8.69 -19.90 -12.99
C LEU A 114 -8.55 -18.85 -14.14
#